data_780b5400321b04f3282edf7044c73fa6
#
_entry.id   780b5400321b04f3282edf7044c73fa6
#
_cell.length_a   1.000
_cell.length_b   1.000
_cell.length_c   1.000
_cell.angle_alpha   90.00
_cell.angle_beta   90.00
_cell.angle_gamma   90.00
#
_symmetry.space_group_name_H-M   'P 1'
#
loop_
_entity.id
_entity.type
_entity.pdbx_description
1 polymer ?
#
loop_
_entity_poly.entity_id
_entity_poly.type
_entity_poly.pdbx_seq_one_letter_code
_entity_poly.pdbx_strand_id
1 'polypeptide(L)'
;MKKLKTISALLAVMILLSAFSACSGNDTKNVEPSKESSLDNTSIESSQSSKAEESLISKQESSLVESSNEETDEISEEISKMTLDEKIGQMLMVGIDGTEVDDDFKEFAEEYKFGTVILFGKNITNAEQLVNLTNSIKSTAGDIPYIIGMDEEGGLVTRLPDDVLSMPSALTIAGSEDTEYCYNAGYQIGTQITSFGLHTGFSPVLDIWSNPDNTVIGNRAYGKTSDDVCKYGIADMLGLKATGAIPVAKHFPGHGDTETDSHYGLPLVTKTKEELWQSELLPFKSAIENGVPMIMAAHILCTELDENYPASMSKNIITDLLRDEMGFEGVVITDD
;
A
#
# COMPACT_ATOMS: atom_id res chain seq x y z
N MET A 1 20.95 46.29 -5.51
CA MET A 1 21.69 45.28 -6.27
C MET A 1 23.02 45.02 -5.56
N LYS A 2 23.44 43.81 -5.33
CA LYS A 2 24.55 43.29 -4.48
C LYS A 2 24.16 43.09 -3.02
N LYS A 3 23.66 41.86 -2.71
CA LYS A 3 23.87 41.04 -1.50
C LYS A 3 22.88 39.89 -1.52
N LEU A 4 23.15 38.87 -2.32
CA LEU A 4 22.56 37.53 -2.22
C LEU A 4 23.38 36.55 -3.05
N LYS A 5 24.62 36.31 -2.66
CA LYS A 5 25.49 35.27 -3.22
C LYS A 5 26.52 34.83 -2.17
N THR A 6 26.12 34.32 -1.02
CA THR A 6 27.07 33.73 -0.04
C THR A 6 26.37 32.87 1.01
N ILE A 7 25.43 32.00 0.64
CA ILE A 7 24.89 30.95 1.56
C ILE A 7 24.75 29.58 0.85
N SER A 8 25.38 29.37 -0.30
CA SER A 8 25.29 28.08 -1.02
C SER A 8 26.58 27.27 -1.06
N ALA A 9 27.54 27.55 -0.17
CA ALA A 9 28.85 26.91 -0.18
C ALA A 9 29.29 26.24 1.12
N LEU A 10 28.39 26.03 2.09
CA LEU A 10 28.76 25.47 3.41
C LEU A 10 28.01 24.18 3.80
N LEU A 11 27.26 23.54 2.87
CA LEU A 11 26.58 22.26 3.14
C LEU A 11 27.14 21.06 2.37
N ALA A 12 28.30 21.22 1.70
CA ALA A 12 28.89 20.17 0.86
C ALA A 12 30.20 19.56 1.41
N VAL A 13 30.54 19.76 2.69
CA VAL A 13 31.83 19.30 3.27
C VAL A 13 31.68 18.37 4.48
N MET A 14 30.51 17.82 4.78
CA MET A 14 30.34 16.93 5.94
C MET A 14 29.96 15.46 5.61
N ILE A 15 30.15 14.98 4.40
CA ILE A 15 29.92 13.56 4.04
C ILE A 15 31.14 12.92 3.37
N LEU A 16 32.33 13.15 3.90
CA LEU A 16 33.54 12.50 3.39
C LEU A 16 34.60 12.34 4.50
N LEU A 17 34.27 11.57 5.56
CA LEU A 17 35.29 11.11 6.54
C LEU A 17 34.73 9.95 7.39
N SER A 18 34.51 8.77 6.75
CA SER A 18 34.44 7.49 7.47
C SER A 18 34.62 6.31 6.52
N ALA A 19 35.80 6.27 5.89
CA ALA A 19 36.29 5.06 5.24
C ALA A 19 37.80 5.13 5.29
N PHE A 20 38.41 4.45 6.27
CA PHE A 20 39.74 3.87 6.20
C PHE A 20 40.15 3.36 7.59
N SER A 21 39.95 2.07 7.83
CA SER A 21 40.91 1.28 8.60
C SER A 21 40.58 -0.21 8.38
N ALA A 22 41.18 -0.75 7.37
CA ALA A 22 41.40 -2.18 7.23
C ALA A 22 42.87 -2.32 6.88
N CYS A 23 43.60 -3.10 7.66
CA CYS A 23 44.67 -3.96 7.17
C CYS A 23 45.37 -4.67 8.33
N SER A 24 45.34 -5.96 8.15
CA SER A 24 46.54 -6.82 8.08
C SER A 24 46.88 -7.68 9.28
N GLY A 25 46.97 -8.99 9.03
CA GLY A 25 47.71 -9.94 9.87
C GLY A 25 47.27 -11.39 9.68
N ASN A 26 47.80 -12.05 8.66
CA ASN A 26 47.91 -13.51 8.56
C ASN A 26 48.65 -14.09 9.76
N ASP A 27 48.20 -15.24 10.27
CA ASP A 27 49.08 -16.42 10.36
C ASP A 27 48.29 -17.67 10.80
N THR A 28 48.52 -18.72 10.01
CA THR A 28 48.13 -20.12 10.16
C THR A 28 48.81 -20.79 11.36
N LYS A 29 48.10 -21.68 12.08
CA LYS A 29 48.62 -23.04 12.50
C LYS A 29 47.53 -23.92 13.10
N ASN A 30 47.41 -25.10 12.52
CA ASN A 30 46.75 -26.32 13.03
C ASN A 30 47.25 -26.71 14.45
N VAL A 31 46.33 -27.33 15.25
CA VAL A 31 46.55 -28.60 15.97
C VAL A 31 45.22 -29.07 16.57
N GLU A 32 44.87 -30.31 16.35
CA GLU A 32 43.84 -31.17 16.91
C GLU A 32 44.20 -31.76 18.29
N PRO A 33 43.40 -32.68 18.87
CA PRO A 33 42.48 -32.43 20.00
C PRO A 33 42.88 -33.25 21.28
N SER A 34 42.31 -32.93 22.42
CA SER A 34 42.20 -33.92 23.52
C SER A 34 41.21 -33.56 24.65
N LYS A 35 40.21 -34.41 24.80
CA LYS A 35 39.65 -35.09 26.02
C LYS A 35 39.27 -34.30 27.28
N GLU A 36 37.96 -34.48 27.58
CA GLU A 36 37.31 -34.85 28.86
C GLU A 36 37.87 -34.34 30.21
N SER A 37 36.99 -33.63 30.98
CA SER A 37 36.50 -34.11 32.28
C SER A 37 35.46 -33.17 32.92
N SER A 38 34.27 -33.70 33.17
CA SER A 38 33.44 -33.78 34.41
C SER A 38 33.12 -32.53 35.24
N LEU A 39 31.79 -32.25 35.29
CA LEU A 39 30.94 -31.96 36.46
C LEU A 39 31.36 -30.87 37.45
N ASP A 40 30.57 -29.79 37.53
CA ASP A 40 29.78 -29.59 38.76
C ASP A 40 28.60 -28.63 38.58
N ASN A 41 27.52 -28.91 39.33
CA ASN A 41 26.25 -28.23 39.44
C ASN A 41 26.37 -26.81 40.01
N THR A 42 25.66 -25.84 39.43
CA THR A 42 24.92 -24.85 40.21
C THR A 42 23.72 -24.39 39.42
N SER A 43 22.57 -24.99 39.72
CA SER A 43 21.24 -24.44 39.43
C SER A 43 20.92 -23.31 40.43
N ILE A 44 20.21 -22.32 39.97
CA ILE A 44 19.41 -21.29 40.64
C ILE A 44 19.84 -19.89 40.16
N GLU A 45 19.06 -19.37 39.21
CA GLU A 45 18.60 -17.96 39.02
C GLU A 45 18.17 -17.71 37.57
N SER A 46 17.04 -18.35 37.17
CA SER A 46 16.40 -17.99 35.87
C SER A 46 14.88 -17.85 35.94
N SER A 47 14.30 -17.76 37.15
CA SER A 47 12.83 -17.73 37.30
C SER A 47 12.23 -16.35 37.63
N GLN A 48 13.02 -15.28 37.72
CA GLN A 48 12.49 -13.93 37.98
C GLN A 48 12.50 -13.00 36.78
N SER A 49 13.26 -13.28 35.72
CA SER A 49 13.28 -12.47 34.49
C SER A 49 12.05 -12.74 33.59
N SER A 50 11.63 -13.99 33.47
CA SER A 50 10.49 -14.37 32.60
C SER A 50 9.13 -13.81 33.06
N LYS A 51 8.91 -13.73 34.39
CA LYS A 51 7.64 -13.18 34.93
C LYS A 51 7.51 -11.67 34.78
N ALA A 52 8.60 -10.93 34.70
CA ALA A 52 8.60 -9.49 34.49
C ALA A 52 8.35 -9.13 33.02
N GLU A 53 8.90 -9.91 32.08
CA GLU A 53 8.65 -9.75 30.63
C GLU A 53 7.22 -10.14 30.26
N GLU A 54 6.70 -11.27 30.75
CA GLU A 54 5.30 -11.67 30.53
C GLU A 54 4.30 -10.64 31.10
N SER A 55 4.62 -10.01 32.24
CA SER A 55 3.76 -8.98 32.83
C SER A 55 3.82 -7.63 32.08
N LEU A 56 4.93 -7.32 31.40
CA LEU A 56 5.06 -6.14 30.56
C LEU A 56 4.36 -6.34 29.22
N ILE A 57 4.50 -7.51 28.61
CA ILE A 57 3.82 -7.87 27.35
C ILE A 57 2.29 -7.87 27.57
N SER A 58 1.80 -8.52 28.64
CA SER A 58 0.36 -8.54 28.94
C SER A 58 -0.24 -7.15 29.26
N LYS A 59 0.54 -6.24 29.86
CA LYS A 59 0.12 -4.85 30.09
C LYS A 59 0.12 -4.04 28.81
N GLN A 60 1.04 -4.31 27.90
CA GLN A 60 1.12 -3.62 26.61
C GLN A 60 0.01 -4.10 25.67
N GLU A 61 -0.28 -5.40 25.66
CA GLU A 61 -1.43 -5.96 24.93
C GLU A 61 -2.77 -5.45 25.49
N SER A 62 -2.95 -5.40 26.82
CA SER A 62 -4.19 -4.86 27.40
C SER A 62 -4.38 -3.37 27.11
N SER A 63 -3.32 -2.57 27.11
CA SER A 63 -3.43 -1.14 26.79
C SER A 63 -3.71 -0.90 25.29
N LEU A 64 -3.22 -1.76 24.41
CA LEU A 64 -3.52 -1.71 22.97
C LEU A 64 -4.98 -2.13 22.69
N VAL A 65 -5.50 -3.13 23.39
CA VAL A 65 -6.89 -3.58 23.26
C VAL A 65 -7.87 -2.54 23.86
N GLU A 66 -7.53 -1.91 25.00
CA GLU A 66 -8.36 -0.83 25.57
C GLU A 66 -8.38 0.40 24.64
N SER A 67 -7.24 0.82 24.09
CA SER A 67 -7.20 1.95 23.14
C SER A 67 -7.96 1.66 21.83
N SER A 68 -7.89 0.43 21.32
CA SER A 68 -8.64 0.06 20.11
C SER A 68 -10.15 -0.01 20.33
N ASN A 69 -10.59 -0.39 21.53
CA ASN A 69 -12.02 -0.42 21.87
C ASN A 69 -12.59 1.01 22.06
N GLU A 70 -11.82 1.92 22.69
CA GLU A 70 -12.25 3.32 22.83
C GLU A 70 -12.34 3.99 21.44
N GLU A 71 -11.38 3.78 20.55
CA GLU A 71 -11.37 4.35 19.20
C GLU A 71 -12.51 3.81 18.32
N THR A 72 -12.83 2.51 18.43
CA THR A 72 -13.99 1.93 17.71
C THR A 72 -15.33 2.44 18.24
N ASP A 73 -15.43 2.74 19.53
CA ASP A 73 -16.63 3.33 20.12
C ASP A 73 -16.84 4.78 19.65
N GLU A 74 -15.77 5.60 19.56
CA GLU A 74 -15.84 6.96 19.05
C GLU A 74 -16.25 7.02 17.57
N ILE A 75 -15.67 6.18 16.71
CA ILE A 75 -16.03 6.08 15.27
C ILE A 75 -17.51 5.66 15.14
N SER A 76 -17.95 4.66 15.89
CA SER A 76 -19.33 4.19 15.87
C SER A 76 -20.31 5.27 16.32
N GLU A 77 -19.92 6.09 17.30
CA GLU A 77 -20.73 7.22 17.75
C GLU A 77 -20.82 8.30 16.67
N GLU A 78 -19.73 8.66 15.99
CA GLU A 78 -19.74 9.61 14.89
C GLU A 78 -20.61 9.12 13.72
N ILE A 79 -20.46 7.87 13.31
CA ILE A 79 -21.28 7.26 12.26
C ILE A 79 -22.78 7.27 12.66
N SER A 80 -23.11 7.11 13.94
CA SER A 80 -24.49 7.12 14.42
C SER A 80 -25.16 8.49 14.29
N LYS A 81 -24.39 9.58 14.33
CA LYS A 81 -24.86 10.96 14.19
C LYS A 81 -25.12 11.34 12.73
N MET A 82 -24.49 10.64 11.78
CA MET A 82 -24.62 10.92 10.34
C MET A 82 -26.01 10.56 9.82
N THR A 83 -26.54 11.39 8.96
CA THR A 83 -27.72 11.07 8.14
C THR A 83 -27.43 9.97 7.13
N LEU A 84 -28.45 9.38 6.52
CA LEU A 84 -28.27 8.39 5.47
C LEU A 84 -27.53 9.00 4.26
N ASP A 85 -27.86 10.22 3.87
CA ASP A 85 -27.25 10.91 2.74
C ASP A 85 -25.75 11.18 3.00
N GLU A 86 -25.37 11.58 4.21
CA GLU A 86 -23.96 11.73 4.61
C GLU A 86 -23.21 10.40 4.58
N LYS A 87 -23.81 9.31 5.05
CA LYS A 87 -23.22 7.97 4.97
C LYS A 87 -22.99 7.53 3.54
N ILE A 88 -23.96 7.77 2.65
CA ILE A 88 -23.84 7.47 1.22
C ILE A 88 -22.73 8.34 0.59
N GLY A 89 -22.71 9.64 0.91
CA GLY A 89 -21.69 10.55 0.43
C GLY A 89 -20.27 10.06 0.79
N GLN A 90 -20.05 9.64 2.05
CA GLN A 90 -18.74 9.13 2.48
C GLN A 90 -18.28 7.86 1.74
N MET A 91 -19.21 7.13 1.10
CA MET A 91 -18.88 5.97 0.26
C MET A 91 -18.51 6.35 -1.18
N LEU A 92 -18.65 7.61 -1.57
CA LEU A 92 -18.38 8.06 -2.94
C LEU A 92 -16.93 8.54 -3.08
N MET A 93 -16.28 8.10 -4.18
CA MET A 93 -15.04 8.65 -4.70
C MET A 93 -15.37 9.48 -5.94
N VAL A 94 -14.91 10.73 -5.96
CA VAL A 94 -15.22 11.67 -7.05
C VAL A 94 -13.95 12.23 -7.67
N GLY A 95 -13.98 12.50 -8.98
CA GLY A 95 -12.94 13.24 -9.67
C GLY A 95 -13.16 14.75 -9.57
N ILE A 96 -12.16 15.52 -9.99
CA ILE A 96 -12.26 16.98 -10.17
C ILE A 96 -11.99 17.30 -11.64
N ASP A 97 -12.71 18.29 -12.17
CA ASP A 97 -12.41 18.84 -13.49
C ASP A 97 -11.38 19.99 -13.38
N GLY A 98 -10.44 20.00 -14.33
CA GLY A 98 -9.41 21.04 -14.35
C GLY A 98 -8.28 20.84 -13.35
N THR A 99 -7.53 21.92 -13.10
CA THR A 99 -6.30 21.94 -12.28
C THR A 99 -6.44 22.77 -11.01
N GLU A 100 -7.63 23.28 -10.74
CA GLU A 100 -7.98 24.13 -9.60
C GLU A 100 -9.36 23.76 -9.07
N VAL A 101 -9.61 24.04 -7.79
CA VAL A 101 -10.94 23.92 -7.19
C VAL A 101 -11.78 25.11 -7.60
N ASP A 102 -12.85 24.87 -8.36
CA ASP A 102 -13.84 25.87 -8.78
C ASP A 102 -15.04 25.90 -7.83
N ASP A 103 -16.01 26.76 -8.17
CA ASP A 103 -17.21 26.91 -7.34
C ASP A 103 -18.17 25.73 -7.53
N ASP A 104 -18.20 25.08 -8.70
CA ASP A 104 -19.02 23.89 -8.96
C ASP A 104 -18.56 22.73 -8.06
N PHE A 105 -17.24 22.52 -7.93
CA PHE A 105 -16.69 21.50 -7.02
C PHE A 105 -17.06 21.79 -5.56
N LYS A 106 -17.01 23.06 -5.12
CA LYS A 106 -17.37 23.43 -3.74
C LYS A 106 -18.86 23.19 -3.46
N GLU A 107 -19.75 23.56 -4.39
CA GLU A 107 -21.18 23.29 -4.26
C GLU A 107 -21.44 21.78 -4.21
N PHE A 108 -20.76 21.00 -5.05
CA PHE A 108 -20.87 19.55 -5.08
C PHE A 108 -20.38 18.92 -3.77
N ALA A 109 -19.27 19.41 -3.22
CA ALA A 109 -18.71 18.95 -1.94
C ALA A 109 -19.66 19.23 -0.76
N GLU A 110 -20.29 20.41 -0.75
CA GLU A 110 -21.24 20.78 0.29
C GLU A 110 -22.55 19.96 0.20
N GLU A 111 -23.02 19.69 -1.01
CA GLU A 111 -24.27 18.95 -1.23
C GLU A 111 -24.11 17.45 -0.95
N TYR A 112 -23.09 16.81 -1.50
CA TYR A 112 -22.95 15.33 -1.46
C TYR A 112 -22.07 14.81 -0.35
N LYS A 113 -21.19 15.64 0.25
CA LYS A 113 -20.32 15.27 1.38
C LYS A 113 -19.53 13.98 1.13
N PHE A 114 -18.99 13.83 -0.08
CA PHE A 114 -18.23 12.63 -0.48
C PHE A 114 -16.97 12.46 0.37
N GLY A 115 -16.51 11.19 0.51
CA GLY A 115 -15.40 10.85 1.39
C GLY A 115 -14.03 10.85 0.69
N THR A 116 -14.00 10.69 -0.63
CA THR A 116 -12.75 10.46 -1.37
C THR A 116 -12.68 11.28 -2.65
N VAL A 117 -11.49 11.80 -2.97
CA VAL A 117 -11.20 12.51 -4.22
C VAL A 117 -10.08 11.81 -4.97
N ILE A 118 -10.29 11.50 -6.26
CA ILE A 118 -9.27 10.95 -7.15
C ILE A 118 -8.78 12.04 -8.11
N LEU A 119 -7.45 12.11 -8.28
CA LEU A 119 -6.78 12.98 -9.26
C LEU A 119 -6.22 12.14 -10.41
N PHE A 120 -6.38 12.64 -11.61
CA PHE A 120 -5.84 12.09 -12.84
C PHE A 120 -4.72 12.99 -13.40
N GLY A 121 -3.94 12.49 -14.35
CA GLY A 121 -2.88 13.29 -14.98
C GLY A 121 -3.36 14.62 -15.56
N LYS A 122 -4.62 14.70 -16.02
CA LYS A 122 -5.24 15.96 -16.52
C LYS A 122 -5.34 17.06 -15.46
N ASN A 123 -5.29 16.70 -14.17
CA ASN A 123 -5.41 17.62 -13.04
C ASN A 123 -4.06 18.17 -12.57
N ILE A 124 -2.95 17.68 -13.12
CA ILE A 124 -1.60 17.92 -12.61
C ILE A 124 -0.75 18.56 -13.69
N THR A 125 -0.08 19.66 -13.37
CA THR A 125 0.78 20.39 -14.29
C THR A 125 2.23 20.49 -13.83
N ASN A 126 2.47 20.61 -12.52
CA ASN A 126 3.79 20.63 -11.87
C ASN A 126 3.64 20.44 -10.37
N ALA A 127 4.75 20.25 -9.67
CA ALA A 127 4.78 19.96 -8.23
C ALA A 127 4.11 21.05 -7.37
N GLU A 128 4.35 22.34 -7.67
CA GLU A 128 3.77 23.46 -6.91
C GLU A 128 2.25 23.51 -7.07
N GLN A 129 1.75 23.33 -8.30
CA GLN A 129 0.32 23.31 -8.57
C GLN A 129 -0.36 22.13 -7.88
N LEU A 130 0.23 20.94 -7.88
CA LEU A 130 -0.32 19.76 -7.22
C LEU A 130 -0.49 19.99 -5.70
N VAL A 131 0.51 20.57 -5.03
CA VAL A 131 0.40 20.95 -3.60
C VAL A 131 -0.71 21.96 -3.36
N ASN A 132 -0.83 22.95 -4.23
CA ASN A 132 -1.88 23.97 -4.13
C ASN A 132 -3.28 23.36 -4.36
N LEU A 133 -3.42 22.44 -5.33
CA LEU A 133 -4.67 21.74 -5.62
C LEU A 133 -5.10 20.87 -4.42
N THR A 134 -4.20 20.04 -3.89
CA THR A 134 -4.54 19.16 -2.75
C THR A 134 -4.90 19.95 -1.49
N ASN A 135 -4.21 21.06 -1.22
CA ASN A 135 -4.56 21.96 -0.12
C ASN A 135 -5.93 22.64 -0.35
N SER A 136 -6.21 23.04 -1.58
CA SER A 136 -7.50 23.65 -1.92
C SER A 136 -8.65 22.65 -1.77
N ILE A 137 -8.47 21.38 -2.22
CA ILE A 137 -9.44 20.31 -2.01
C ILE A 137 -9.67 20.09 -0.52
N LYS A 138 -8.61 19.95 0.28
CA LYS A 138 -8.72 19.77 1.75
C LYS A 138 -9.51 20.91 2.42
N SER A 139 -9.39 22.12 1.90
CA SER A 139 -10.10 23.28 2.47
C SER A 139 -11.62 23.27 2.22
N THR A 140 -12.12 22.40 1.33
CA THR A 140 -13.56 22.22 1.10
C THR A 140 -14.17 21.11 1.95
N ALA A 141 -13.34 20.34 2.70
CA ALA A 141 -13.84 19.30 3.57
C ALA A 141 -14.67 19.90 4.72
N GLY A 142 -15.74 19.19 5.10
CA GLY A 142 -16.50 19.46 6.31
C GLY A 142 -15.77 18.93 7.57
N ASP A 143 -16.55 18.36 8.49
CA ASP A 143 -16.01 17.78 9.72
C ASP A 143 -15.18 16.52 9.47
N ILE A 144 -15.44 15.80 8.37
CA ILE A 144 -14.70 14.59 7.98
C ILE A 144 -13.74 14.95 6.85
N PRO A 145 -12.41 14.73 7.02
CA PRO A 145 -11.43 15.00 5.99
C PRO A 145 -11.52 13.99 4.83
N TYR A 146 -11.20 14.45 3.62
CA TYR A 146 -11.14 13.55 2.45
C TYR A 146 -9.94 12.61 2.49
N ILE A 147 -10.11 11.42 1.93
CA ILE A 147 -9.01 10.64 1.37
C ILE A 147 -8.77 11.16 -0.06
N ILE A 148 -7.55 11.60 -0.36
CA ILE A 148 -7.19 12.08 -1.71
C ILE A 148 -6.17 11.10 -2.29
N GLY A 149 -6.40 10.62 -3.50
CA GLY A 149 -5.53 9.67 -4.17
C GLY A 149 -5.34 9.94 -5.65
N MET A 150 -4.38 9.24 -6.23
CA MET A 150 -4.13 9.14 -7.68
C MET A 150 -3.45 7.83 -7.98
N ASP A 151 -3.46 7.37 -9.24
CA ASP A 151 -2.64 6.21 -9.62
C ASP A 151 -1.17 6.57 -9.64
N GLU A 152 -0.41 6.01 -8.72
CA GLU A 152 1.05 6.12 -8.68
C GLU A 152 1.64 4.75 -8.35
N GLU A 153 1.95 4.00 -9.42
CA GLU A 153 2.50 2.65 -9.35
C GLU A 153 4.00 2.63 -9.71
N GLY A 154 4.47 3.75 -10.26
CA GLY A 154 5.73 3.82 -10.99
C GLY A 154 5.62 3.28 -12.42
N GLY A 155 6.71 3.38 -13.19
CA GLY A 155 6.76 2.93 -14.57
C GLY A 155 5.80 3.68 -15.49
N LEU A 156 4.91 2.94 -16.16
CA LEU A 156 3.95 3.54 -17.10
C LEU A 156 2.74 4.17 -16.40
N VAL A 157 2.43 3.74 -15.18
CA VAL A 157 1.30 4.26 -14.41
C VAL A 157 1.82 5.19 -13.32
N THR A 158 2.08 6.40 -13.72
CA THR A 158 2.46 7.52 -12.86
C THR A 158 1.62 8.75 -13.23
N ARG A 159 1.23 9.52 -12.22
CA ARG A 159 0.56 10.80 -12.38
C ARG A 159 1.39 11.94 -11.78
N LEU A 160 2.57 11.60 -11.22
CA LEU A 160 3.51 12.61 -10.75
C LEU A 160 3.94 13.53 -11.89
N PRO A 161 4.13 14.82 -11.62
CA PRO A 161 4.56 15.76 -12.64
C PRO A 161 6.01 15.47 -13.08
N ASP A 162 6.36 15.89 -14.32
CA ASP A 162 7.65 15.61 -14.97
C ASP A 162 8.88 16.14 -14.19
N ASP A 163 8.69 17.09 -13.28
CA ASP A 163 9.73 17.63 -12.41
C ASP A 163 9.97 16.80 -11.13
N VAL A 164 9.25 15.69 -10.98
CA VAL A 164 9.39 14.72 -9.89
C VAL A 164 9.94 13.40 -10.42
N LEU A 165 10.87 12.81 -9.68
CA LEU A 165 11.44 11.51 -10.03
C LEU A 165 10.37 10.40 -9.94
N SER A 166 10.05 9.77 -11.06
CA SER A 166 9.19 8.59 -11.10
C SER A 166 9.99 7.32 -10.76
N MET A 167 9.34 6.40 -10.05
CA MET A 167 9.91 5.09 -9.76
C MET A 167 9.82 4.16 -10.98
N PRO A 168 10.72 3.17 -11.11
CA PRO A 168 10.59 2.12 -12.13
C PRO A 168 9.30 1.31 -11.97
N SER A 169 8.93 0.54 -13.01
CA SER A 169 7.80 -0.39 -12.93
C SER A 169 8.03 -1.51 -11.91
N ALA A 170 6.95 -2.04 -11.36
CA ALA A 170 6.97 -3.14 -10.37
C ALA A 170 7.81 -4.34 -10.85
N LEU A 171 7.68 -4.75 -12.12
CA LEU A 171 8.48 -5.84 -12.69
C LEU A 171 9.99 -5.50 -12.71
N THR A 172 10.34 -4.25 -12.95
CA THR A 172 11.76 -3.80 -12.93
C THR A 172 12.31 -3.80 -11.50
N ILE A 173 11.50 -3.35 -10.54
CA ILE A 173 11.86 -3.34 -9.11
C ILE A 173 12.05 -4.78 -8.62
N ALA A 174 11.08 -5.67 -8.88
CA ALA A 174 11.15 -7.08 -8.52
C ALA A 174 12.30 -7.84 -9.20
N GLY A 175 12.69 -7.40 -10.40
CA GLY A 175 13.84 -7.95 -11.13
C GLY A 175 15.21 -7.76 -10.45
N SER A 176 15.27 -6.94 -9.39
CA SER A 176 16.45 -6.88 -8.50
C SER A 176 16.62 -8.13 -7.64
N GLU A 177 15.56 -8.92 -7.47
CA GLU A 177 15.46 -10.07 -6.55
C GLU A 177 15.74 -9.72 -5.08
N ASP A 178 15.68 -8.43 -4.73
CA ASP A 178 15.96 -7.87 -3.40
C ASP A 178 14.68 -7.28 -2.78
N THR A 179 14.21 -7.88 -1.70
CA THR A 179 13.00 -7.41 -0.97
C THR A 179 13.22 -6.09 -0.25
N GLU A 180 14.44 -5.78 0.20
CA GLU A 180 14.76 -4.50 0.80
C GLU A 180 14.69 -3.38 -0.25
N TYR A 181 15.15 -3.66 -1.48
CA TYR A 181 15.00 -2.72 -2.58
C TYR A 181 13.51 -2.48 -2.93
N CYS A 182 12.69 -3.54 -2.96
CA CYS A 182 11.24 -3.40 -3.18
C CYS A 182 10.57 -2.59 -2.06
N TYR A 183 10.90 -2.85 -0.80
CA TYR A 183 10.42 -2.06 0.33
C TYR A 183 10.80 -0.58 0.20
N ASN A 184 12.06 -0.29 -0.14
CA ASN A 184 12.54 1.08 -0.32
C ASN A 184 11.87 1.78 -1.51
N ALA A 185 11.50 1.05 -2.57
CA ALA A 185 10.73 1.59 -3.69
C ALA A 185 9.33 2.03 -3.24
N GLY A 186 8.60 1.18 -2.54
CA GLY A 186 7.31 1.54 -1.94
C GLY A 186 7.42 2.70 -0.94
N TYR A 187 8.46 2.69 -0.10
CA TYR A 187 8.72 3.81 0.81
C TYR A 187 8.94 5.13 0.07
N GLN A 188 9.65 5.10 -1.07
CA GLN A 188 9.87 6.28 -1.90
C GLN A 188 8.56 6.78 -2.53
N ILE A 189 7.75 5.89 -3.11
CA ILE A 189 6.42 6.24 -3.68
C ILE A 189 5.54 6.85 -2.57
N GLY A 190 5.44 6.20 -1.42
CA GLY A 190 4.64 6.69 -0.30
C GLY A 190 5.11 8.04 0.23
N THR A 191 6.43 8.27 0.28
CA THR A 191 7.00 9.57 0.65
C THR A 191 6.61 10.66 -0.35
N GLN A 192 6.66 10.37 -1.65
CA GLN A 192 6.24 11.32 -2.69
C GLN A 192 4.76 11.67 -2.56
N ILE A 193 3.89 10.66 -2.47
CA ILE A 193 2.45 10.81 -2.31
C ILE A 193 2.12 11.71 -1.10
N THR A 194 2.64 11.36 0.06
CA THR A 194 2.35 12.11 1.30
C THR A 194 2.91 13.53 1.28
N SER A 195 4.05 13.76 0.63
CA SER A 195 4.64 15.08 0.46
C SER A 195 3.79 16.02 -0.38
N PHE A 196 3.00 15.50 -1.32
CA PHE A 196 2.01 16.26 -2.09
C PHE A 196 0.65 16.38 -1.39
N GLY A 197 0.55 15.91 -0.15
CA GLY A 197 -0.69 15.94 0.61
C GLY A 197 -1.75 14.94 0.15
N LEU A 198 -1.36 13.95 -0.62
CA LEU A 198 -2.17 12.79 -0.98
C LEU A 198 -2.11 11.72 0.11
N HIS A 199 -3.05 10.79 0.11
CA HIS A 199 -3.15 9.73 1.09
C HIS A 199 -2.87 8.35 0.48
N THR A 200 -3.12 8.16 -0.84
CA THR A 200 -2.92 6.87 -1.52
C THR A 200 -2.45 7.05 -2.96
N GLY A 201 -1.64 6.10 -3.43
CA GLY A 201 -1.23 5.94 -4.83
C GLY A 201 -2.01 4.86 -5.57
N PHE A 202 -3.08 4.31 -4.98
CA PHE A 202 -3.77 3.12 -5.49
C PHE A 202 -2.81 2.02 -5.94
N SER A 203 -1.84 1.71 -5.09
CA SER A 203 -0.81 0.67 -5.27
C SER A 203 -0.59 -0.09 -3.96
N PRO A 204 -0.06 -1.33 -4.00
CA PRO A 204 0.56 -2.03 -5.13
C PRO A 204 -0.43 -2.83 -6.00
N VAL A 205 0.01 -3.13 -7.24
CA VAL A 205 -0.64 -4.10 -8.12
C VAL A 205 -0.21 -5.51 -7.69
N LEU A 206 -1.15 -6.30 -7.17
CA LEU A 206 -0.90 -7.68 -6.73
C LEU A 206 -1.39 -8.74 -7.72
N ASP A 207 -1.73 -8.32 -8.94
CA ASP A 207 -2.02 -9.23 -10.03
C ASP A 207 -0.78 -10.04 -10.42
N ILE A 208 -0.99 -11.31 -10.78
CA ILE A 208 0.06 -12.19 -11.30
C ILE A 208 0.03 -12.11 -12.82
N TRP A 209 1.10 -11.66 -13.46
CA TRP A 209 1.17 -11.64 -14.93
C TRP A 209 1.36 -13.03 -15.50
N SER A 210 0.31 -13.88 -15.39
CA SER A 210 0.33 -15.27 -15.84
C SER A 210 0.10 -15.38 -17.35
N ASN A 211 -0.71 -14.48 -17.93
CA ASN A 211 -0.95 -14.41 -19.37
C ASN A 211 -0.02 -13.39 -20.04
N PRO A 212 0.94 -13.82 -20.89
CA PRO A 212 1.84 -12.91 -21.59
C PRO A 212 1.15 -11.96 -22.57
N ASP A 213 -0.05 -12.31 -23.05
CA ASP A 213 -0.86 -11.49 -23.96
C ASP A 213 -1.65 -10.39 -23.20
N ASN A 214 -1.69 -10.45 -21.89
CA ASN A 214 -2.24 -9.39 -21.05
C ASN A 214 -1.32 -8.17 -21.04
N THR A 215 -1.69 -7.18 -21.84
CA THR A 215 -0.96 -5.90 -21.94
C THR A 215 -1.41 -4.87 -20.91
N VAL A 216 -2.53 -5.11 -20.22
CA VAL A 216 -3.10 -4.22 -19.22
C VAL A 216 -2.28 -4.27 -17.92
N ILE A 217 -1.95 -5.47 -17.46
CA ILE A 217 -1.12 -5.68 -16.29
C ILE A 217 0.36 -5.64 -16.68
N GLY A 218 0.84 -6.57 -17.49
CA GLY A 218 2.20 -6.52 -18.01
C GLY A 218 3.25 -6.25 -16.94
N ASN A 219 4.06 -5.20 -17.15
CA ASN A 219 5.13 -4.79 -16.23
C ASN A 219 4.67 -4.05 -14.97
N ARG A 220 3.36 -3.86 -14.78
CA ARG A 220 2.78 -3.37 -13.52
C ARG A 220 2.80 -4.46 -12.43
N ALA A 221 2.86 -5.75 -12.78
CA ALA A 221 2.99 -6.87 -11.85
C ALA A 221 4.42 -7.01 -11.32
N TYR A 222 4.58 -7.48 -10.09
CA TYR A 222 5.88 -7.82 -9.49
C TYR A 222 6.46 -9.13 -10.02
N GLY A 223 5.68 -9.93 -10.73
CA GLY A 223 6.13 -11.22 -11.29
C GLY A 223 5.05 -11.98 -12.04
N LYS A 224 5.44 -13.19 -12.46
CA LYS A 224 4.60 -14.12 -13.20
C LYS A 224 4.10 -15.29 -12.34
N THR A 225 4.51 -15.32 -11.09
CA THR A 225 4.12 -16.35 -10.12
C THR A 225 3.57 -15.71 -8.86
N SER A 226 2.74 -16.44 -8.13
CA SER A 226 2.24 -16.01 -6.83
C SER A 226 3.36 -15.73 -5.82
N ASP A 227 4.43 -16.56 -5.85
CA ASP A 227 5.57 -16.43 -4.96
C ASP A 227 6.30 -15.10 -5.17
N ASP A 228 6.51 -14.71 -6.44
CA ASP A 228 7.16 -13.43 -6.77
C ASP A 228 6.31 -12.25 -6.28
N VAL A 229 5.00 -12.27 -6.59
CA VAL A 229 4.09 -11.18 -6.21
C VAL A 229 3.93 -11.10 -4.69
N CYS A 230 3.79 -12.23 -3.99
CA CYS A 230 3.77 -12.26 -2.53
C CYS A 230 5.08 -11.71 -1.95
N LYS A 231 6.23 -12.10 -2.50
CA LYS A 231 7.53 -11.71 -1.96
C LYS A 231 7.82 -10.22 -2.17
N TYR A 232 7.68 -9.74 -3.39
CA TYR A 232 8.11 -8.39 -3.78
C TYR A 232 7.01 -7.35 -3.65
N GLY A 233 5.77 -7.71 -4.00
CA GLY A 233 4.63 -6.81 -3.87
C GLY A 233 4.27 -6.51 -2.41
N ILE A 234 4.38 -7.50 -1.52
CA ILE A 234 4.16 -7.26 -0.09
C ILE A 234 5.29 -6.42 0.52
N ALA A 235 6.54 -6.60 0.09
CA ALA A 235 7.64 -5.74 0.54
C ALA A 235 7.39 -4.27 0.16
N ASP A 236 6.97 -4.01 -1.07
CA ASP A 236 6.60 -2.67 -1.56
C ASP A 236 5.41 -2.09 -0.76
N MET A 237 4.35 -2.87 -0.57
CA MET A 237 3.19 -2.49 0.25
C MET A 237 3.59 -2.04 1.66
N LEU A 238 4.49 -2.77 2.30
CA LEU A 238 4.99 -2.43 3.64
C LEU A 238 5.81 -1.15 3.63
N GLY A 239 6.58 -0.90 2.57
CA GLY A 239 7.29 0.36 2.35
C GLY A 239 6.35 1.55 2.24
N LEU A 240 5.30 1.45 1.40
CA LEU A 240 4.22 2.43 1.30
C LEU A 240 3.59 2.72 2.66
N LYS A 241 3.18 1.66 3.36
CA LYS A 241 2.53 1.76 4.68
C LYS A 241 3.40 2.48 5.71
N ALA A 242 4.70 2.27 5.69
CA ALA A 242 5.64 2.87 6.64
C ALA A 242 5.74 4.40 6.53
N THR A 243 5.30 5.01 5.44
CA THR A 243 5.27 6.47 5.24
C THR A 243 3.99 7.13 5.76
N GLY A 244 3.01 6.35 6.19
CA GLY A 244 1.66 6.82 6.49
C GLY A 244 0.74 6.90 5.26
N ALA A 245 1.21 6.55 4.06
CA ALA A 245 0.35 6.35 2.90
C ALA A 245 -0.56 5.12 3.10
N ILE A 246 -1.71 5.13 2.46
CA ILE A 246 -2.70 4.04 2.47
C ILE A 246 -2.41 3.13 1.28
N PRO A 247 -1.83 1.93 1.47
CA PRO A 247 -1.69 0.95 0.39
C PRO A 247 -3.05 0.42 -0.06
N VAL A 248 -3.19 0.19 -1.36
CA VAL A 248 -4.38 -0.41 -1.97
C VAL A 248 -3.97 -1.61 -2.81
N ALA A 249 -4.27 -2.81 -2.33
CA ALA A 249 -4.01 -4.04 -3.10
C ALA A 249 -5.00 -4.17 -4.25
N LYS A 250 -4.52 -4.31 -5.48
CA LYS A 250 -5.36 -4.34 -6.70
C LYS A 250 -4.85 -5.33 -7.74
N HIS A 251 -5.70 -5.89 -8.55
CA HIS A 251 -7.17 -5.71 -8.73
C HIS A 251 -7.86 -7.03 -8.36
N PHE A 252 -8.50 -7.07 -7.19
CA PHE A 252 -9.12 -8.30 -6.66
C PHE A 252 -10.27 -8.80 -7.54
N PRO A 253 -10.41 -10.12 -7.79
CA PRO A 253 -9.62 -11.24 -7.24
C PRO A 253 -8.41 -11.66 -8.08
N GLY A 254 -7.95 -10.85 -9.04
CA GLY A 254 -6.79 -11.06 -9.92
C GLY A 254 -7.11 -10.80 -11.38
N HIS A 255 -6.44 -9.82 -11.98
CA HIS A 255 -6.66 -9.38 -13.37
C HIS A 255 -5.57 -9.88 -14.33
N GLY A 256 -4.50 -10.51 -13.84
CA GLY A 256 -3.31 -10.80 -14.64
C GLY A 256 -3.44 -11.93 -15.66
N ASP A 257 -4.50 -12.74 -15.60
CA ASP A 257 -4.79 -13.85 -16.51
C ASP A 257 -5.80 -13.48 -17.62
N THR A 258 -6.38 -12.29 -17.59
CA THR A 258 -7.38 -11.86 -18.57
C THR A 258 -6.77 -11.49 -19.92
N GLU A 259 -7.52 -11.67 -21.01
CA GLU A 259 -7.12 -11.25 -22.36
C GLU A 259 -7.66 -9.87 -22.73
N THR A 260 -8.68 -9.37 -22.03
CA THR A 260 -9.39 -8.13 -22.35
C THR A 260 -9.16 -7.10 -21.25
N ASP A 261 -8.93 -5.86 -21.68
CA ASP A 261 -8.91 -4.71 -20.80
C ASP A 261 -10.32 -4.37 -20.30
N SER A 262 -10.50 -4.24 -19.00
CA SER A 262 -11.80 -3.91 -18.38
C SER A 262 -12.39 -2.57 -18.84
N HIS A 263 -11.56 -1.64 -19.32
CA HIS A 263 -12.02 -0.35 -19.86
C HIS A 263 -12.66 -0.47 -21.27
N TYR A 264 -12.43 -1.58 -22.00
CA TYR A 264 -12.99 -1.79 -23.35
C TYR A 264 -14.03 -2.91 -23.44
N GLY A 265 -14.13 -3.74 -22.41
CA GLY A 265 -15.10 -4.83 -22.34
C GLY A 265 -15.01 -5.55 -20.99
N LEU A 266 -16.01 -6.35 -20.66
CA LEU A 266 -16.02 -7.12 -19.44
C LEU A 266 -15.06 -8.33 -19.56
N PRO A 267 -13.89 -8.31 -18.89
CA PRO A 267 -12.95 -9.43 -18.95
C PRO A 267 -13.56 -10.66 -18.26
N LEU A 268 -13.20 -11.84 -18.74
CA LEU A 268 -13.66 -13.11 -18.19
C LEU A 268 -12.52 -13.86 -17.52
N VAL A 269 -12.80 -14.41 -16.34
CA VAL A 269 -11.98 -15.40 -15.65
C VAL A 269 -12.83 -16.64 -15.45
N THR A 270 -12.35 -17.77 -16.00
CA THR A 270 -13.04 -19.07 -15.98
C THR A 270 -12.42 -20.07 -15.01
N LYS A 271 -11.46 -19.60 -14.20
CA LYS A 271 -10.84 -20.42 -13.16
C LYS A 271 -11.83 -20.73 -12.05
N THR A 272 -11.80 -21.97 -11.60
CA THR A 272 -12.53 -22.37 -10.40
C THR A 272 -11.98 -21.69 -9.15
N LYS A 273 -12.75 -21.67 -8.08
CA LYS A 273 -12.31 -21.12 -6.80
C LYS A 273 -11.03 -21.80 -6.30
N GLU A 274 -10.93 -23.12 -6.46
CA GLU A 274 -9.77 -23.91 -6.07
C GLU A 274 -8.51 -23.52 -6.87
N GLU A 275 -8.66 -23.24 -8.16
CA GLU A 275 -7.56 -22.76 -9.00
C GLU A 275 -7.12 -21.35 -8.62
N LEU A 276 -8.07 -20.46 -8.35
CA LEU A 276 -7.77 -19.11 -7.86
C LEU A 276 -7.02 -19.14 -6.51
N TRP A 277 -7.38 -20.06 -5.61
CA TRP A 277 -6.68 -20.27 -4.34
C TRP A 277 -5.26 -20.84 -4.50
N GLN A 278 -4.92 -21.42 -5.64
CA GLN A 278 -3.56 -21.89 -5.93
C GLN A 278 -2.66 -20.79 -6.53
N SER A 279 -3.22 -19.66 -6.92
CA SER A 279 -2.49 -18.58 -7.60
C SER A 279 -2.99 -17.19 -7.21
N GLU A 280 -4.02 -16.68 -7.87
CA GLU A 280 -4.41 -15.27 -7.86
C GLU A 280 -4.79 -14.74 -6.47
N LEU A 281 -5.40 -15.57 -5.61
CA LEU A 281 -5.83 -15.15 -4.28
C LEU A 281 -4.67 -15.12 -3.25
N LEU A 282 -3.56 -15.79 -3.51
CA LEU A 282 -2.44 -15.86 -2.56
C LEU A 282 -1.81 -14.50 -2.26
N PRO A 283 -1.53 -13.62 -3.26
CA PRO A 283 -1.02 -12.27 -2.98
C PRO A 283 -1.97 -11.42 -2.14
N PHE A 284 -3.28 -11.49 -2.40
CA PHE A 284 -4.27 -10.77 -1.60
C PHE A 284 -4.39 -11.32 -0.18
N LYS A 285 -4.35 -12.65 -0.03
CA LYS A 285 -4.30 -13.27 1.30
C LYS A 285 -3.07 -12.82 2.08
N SER A 286 -1.90 -12.81 1.43
CA SER A 286 -0.67 -12.30 2.03
C SER A 286 -0.78 -10.82 2.40
N ALA A 287 -1.40 -9.98 1.56
CA ALA A 287 -1.63 -8.57 1.86
C ALA A 287 -2.54 -8.39 3.09
N ILE A 288 -3.62 -9.16 3.20
CA ILE A 288 -4.53 -9.16 4.34
C ILE A 288 -3.77 -9.53 5.63
N GLU A 289 -2.98 -10.59 5.60
CA GLU A 289 -2.17 -11.05 6.74
C GLU A 289 -1.10 -10.02 7.17
N ASN A 290 -0.67 -9.16 6.24
CA ASN A 290 0.24 -8.04 6.50
C ASN A 290 -0.49 -6.71 6.75
N GLY A 291 -1.82 -6.77 6.94
CA GLY A 291 -2.64 -5.66 7.38
C GLY A 291 -2.78 -4.56 6.32
N VAL A 292 -3.07 -4.94 5.05
CA VAL A 292 -3.47 -3.98 4.02
C VAL A 292 -4.79 -3.31 4.43
N PRO A 293 -4.87 -1.97 4.41
CA PRO A 293 -6.07 -1.27 4.84
C PRO A 293 -7.16 -1.19 3.77
N MET A 294 -6.81 -1.33 2.49
CA MET A 294 -7.74 -1.15 1.37
C MET A 294 -7.46 -2.14 0.24
N ILE A 295 -8.53 -2.67 -0.35
CA ILE A 295 -8.49 -3.57 -1.52
C ILE A 295 -9.40 -2.99 -2.61
N MET A 296 -8.89 -2.94 -3.85
CA MET A 296 -9.64 -2.52 -5.02
C MET A 296 -10.18 -3.75 -5.76
N ALA A 297 -11.50 -3.81 -5.93
CA ALA A 297 -12.19 -4.85 -6.68
C ALA A 297 -12.28 -4.50 -8.17
N ALA A 298 -11.84 -5.41 -9.01
CA ALA A 298 -11.85 -5.25 -10.45
C ALA A 298 -13.25 -5.38 -11.07
N HIS A 299 -13.44 -4.78 -12.24
CA HIS A 299 -14.63 -5.00 -13.08
C HIS A 299 -14.43 -6.24 -13.98
N ILE A 300 -14.22 -7.41 -13.38
CA ILE A 300 -14.04 -8.69 -14.10
C ILE A 300 -15.13 -9.69 -13.71
N LEU A 301 -15.59 -10.50 -14.67
CA LEU A 301 -16.56 -11.56 -14.43
C LEU A 301 -15.84 -12.88 -14.19
N CYS A 302 -15.89 -13.37 -12.96
CA CYS A 302 -15.38 -14.70 -12.58
C CYS A 302 -16.52 -15.71 -12.62
N THR A 303 -16.73 -16.34 -13.76
CA THR A 303 -17.94 -17.13 -14.02
C THR A 303 -18.15 -18.30 -13.07
N GLU A 304 -17.08 -18.87 -12.53
CA GLU A 304 -17.15 -19.97 -11.56
C GLU A 304 -17.39 -19.51 -10.11
N LEU A 305 -17.29 -18.18 -9.85
CA LEU A 305 -17.63 -17.57 -8.56
C LEU A 305 -18.99 -16.87 -8.60
N ASP A 306 -19.27 -16.16 -9.69
CA ASP A 306 -20.54 -15.48 -9.95
C ASP A 306 -20.73 -15.32 -11.46
N GLU A 307 -21.74 -15.98 -12.02
CA GLU A 307 -22.03 -15.93 -13.46
C GLU A 307 -22.76 -14.66 -13.91
N ASN A 308 -23.28 -13.87 -12.95
CA ASN A 308 -24.20 -12.76 -13.23
C ASN A 308 -23.58 -11.38 -12.97
N TYR A 309 -22.65 -11.26 -12.03
CA TYR A 309 -22.12 -9.99 -11.58
C TYR A 309 -20.59 -9.97 -11.63
N PRO A 310 -19.98 -8.85 -12.11
CA PRO A 310 -18.54 -8.68 -12.02
C PRO A 310 -18.12 -8.60 -10.54
N ALA A 311 -16.83 -8.84 -10.28
CA ALA A 311 -16.30 -8.90 -8.91
C ALA A 311 -16.65 -7.68 -8.06
N SER A 312 -16.58 -6.47 -8.64
CA SER A 312 -16.94 -5.21 -7.97
C SER A 312 -18.40 -5.10 -7.52
N MET A 313 -19.30 -5.96 -8.04
CA MET A 313 -20.75 -5.97 -7.74
C MET A 313 -21.23 -7.30 -7.15
N SER A 314 -20.36 -8.29 -7.03
CA SER A 314 -20.71 -9.64 -6.62
C SER A 314 -20.65 -9.79 -5.08
N LYS A 315 -21.78 -10.15 -4.48
CA LYS A 315 -21.82 -10.56 -3.07
C LYS A 315 -20.93 -11.81 -2.84
N ASN A 316 -20.97 -12.80 -3.76
CA ASN A 316 -20.20 -14.03 -3.62
C ASN A 316 -18.69 -13.73 -3.54
N ILE A 317 -18.22 -12.72 -4.27
CA ILE A 317 -16.80 -12.37 -4.32
C ILE A 317 -16.43 -11.40 -3.20
N ILE A 318 -17.22 -10.34 -2.98
CA ILE A 318 -16.87 -9.33 -1.96
C ILE A 318 -17.22 -9.80 -0.56
N THR A 319 -18.42 -10.32 -0.34
CA THR A 319 -18.84 -10.72 1.02
C THR A 319 -18.34 -12.12 1.33
N ASP A 320 -18.74 -13.12 0.55
CA ASP A 320 -18.55 -14.51 0.94
C ASP A 320 -17.07 -14.94 0.80
N LEU A 321 -16.35 -14.50 -0.27
CA LEU A 321 -14.94 -14.82 -0.45
C LEU A 321 -14.01 -13.84 0.28
N LEU A 322 -14.07 -12.53 -0.02
CA LEU A 322 -13.09 -11.57 0.51
C LEU A 322 -13.31 -11.30 2.01
N ARG A 323 -14.55 -11.02 2.44
CA ARG A 323 -14.85 -10.72 3.84
C ARG A 323 -14.83 -11.96 4.72
N ASP A 324 -15.68 -12.95 4.38
CA ASP A 324 -15.94 -14.07 5.30
C ASP A 324 -14.85 -15.15 5.23
N GLU A 325 -14.37 -15.51 4.03
CA GLU A 325 -13.40 -16.60 3.88
C GLU A 325 -11.95 -16.12 4.02
N MET A 326 -11.59 -14.97 3.40
CA MET A 326 -10.24 -14.41 3.49
C MET A 326 -10.03 -13.55 4.73
N GLY A 327 -11.11 -13.12 5.42
CA GLY A 327 -11.05 -12.36 6.66
C GLY A 327 -10.65 -10.89 6.48
N PHE A 328 -10.97 -10.26 5.34
CA PHE A 328 -10.66 -8.86 5.12
C PHE A 328 -11.67 -7.94 5.80
N GLU A 329 -11.22 -7.11 6.73
CA GLU A 329 -12.06 -6.15 7.48
C GLU A 329 -11.89 -4.69 7.03
N GLY A 330 -10.91 -4.41 6.16
CA GLY A 330 -10.59 -3.06 5.68
C GLY A 330 -11.58 -2.51 4.65
N VAL A 331 -11.22 -1.43 3.97
CA VAL A 331 -12.06 -0.76 2.98
C VAL A 331 -11.99 -1.50 1.64
N VAL A 332 -13.16 -1.74 1.03
CA VAL A 332 -13.25 -2.20 -0.37
C VAL A 332 -13.65 -1.02 -1.24
N ILE A 333 -12.86 -0.76 -2.28
CA ILE A 333 -13.20 0.21 -3.33
C ILE A 333 -13.40 -0.51 -4.66
N THR A 334 -14.15 0.08 -5.56
CA THR A 334 -14.26 -0.40 -6.96
C THR A 334 -13.13 0.21 -7.78
N ASP A 335 -12.79 -0.43 -8.89
CA ASP A 335 -12.06 0.19 -10.01
C ASP A 335 -12.92 1.26 -10.69
N ASP A 336 -12.33 2.07 -11.57
CA ASP A 336 -13.02 3.17 -12.30
C ASP A 336 -13.78 2.65 -13.52
#